data_92e7130651b106818c9429da02368421
#
_entry.id   92e7130651b106818c9429da02368421
#
_cell.length_a   1.000
_cell.length_b   1.000
_cell.length_c   1.000
_cell.angle_alpha   90.00
_cell.angle_beta   90.00
_cell.angle_gamma   90.00
#
_symmetry.space_group_name_H-M   'P 1'
#
loop_
_entity.id
_entity.type
_entity.pdbx_description
1 polymer ?
#
loop_
_entity_poly.entity_id
_entity_poly.type
_entity_poly.pdbx_seq_one_letter_code
_entity_poly.pdbx_strand_id
1 'polypeptide(L)'
;MAVKSTDTQMDGGAVIRAVMALSGCMDSTALLCRLLADGYTVSCISYDYGQKHVIEIERAQANIEYLAENNLAVEHRIVDLSGVMGIFNSALTKKDIEIPEGHYEEEQMKATVVPNRYAIFSSILYGYGLSIATQEDTDVSIALGVHSGDHAIYPDCRPEFYQSLGESFAIGNWGSERISFHLPYIDGDKETILKDALESCNKLNIDFDTIFRNTNTSYNPDKEGRSSGTSGADVERILAFHAIGR
;
A
#
# COMPACT_ATOMS: atom_id res chain seq x y z
N MET A 1 10.38 14.82 -15.00
CA MET A 1 8.97 14.61 -15.44
C MET A 1 8.09 14.93 -14.28
N ALA A 2 7.07 15.76 -14.46
CA ALA A 2 6.21 16.20 -13.38
C ALA A 2 5.29 15.05 -12.92
N VAL A 3 5.18 14.85 -11.60
CA VAL A 3 4.09 14.08 -11.01
C VAL A 3 2.80 14.77 -11.45
N LYS A 4 2.06 14.15 -12.35
CA LYS A 4 0.77 14.68 -12.76
C LYS A 4 -0.24 14.38 -11.65
N SER A 5 -0.71 15.41 -10.96
CA SER A 5 -2.03 15.37 -10.34
C SER A 5 -3.04 15.45 -11.49
N THR A 6 -3.60 14.34 -11.88
CA THR A 6 -4.63 14.30 -12.91
C THR A 6 -5.96 13.91 -12.29
N ASP A 7 -6.77 14.91 -12.02
CA ASP A 7 -8.22 14.74 -12.12
C ASP A 7 -8.52 14.41 -13.60
N THR A 8 -8.58 13.14 -13.94
CA THR A 8 -8.92 12.69 -15.29
C THR A 8 -10.41 12.43 -15.36
N GLN A 9 -11.14 13.37 -15.93
CA GLN A 9 -12.48 13.10 -16.44
C GLN A 9 -12.43 12.00 -17.50
N MET A 10 -13.25 10.99 -17.31
CA MET A 10 -13.40 9.81 -18.15
C MET A 10 -13.94 10.20 -19.53
N ASP A 11 -13.16 9.98 -20.55
CA ASP A 11 -13.63 9.93 -21.93
C ASP A 11 -13.49 8.48 -22.46
N GLY A 12 -14.56 8.01 -23.00
CA GLY A 12 -14.90 6.71 -23.55
C GLY A 12 -13.89 5.53 -23.62
N GLY A 13 -14.01 4.55 -22.73
CA GLY A 13 -13.81 3.14 -23.15
C GLY A 13 -12.42 2.52 -23.01
N ALA A 14 -11.37 3.23 -22.61
CA ALA A 14 -10.06 2.62 -22.36
C ALA A 14 -10.02 2.01 -20.94
N VAL A 15 -9.64 0.73 -20.86
CA VAL A 15 -9.40 0.06 -19.58
C VAL A 15 -8.19 0.69 -18.92
N ILE A 16 -8.37 1.33 -17.76
CA ILE A 16 -7.25 1.88 -16.97
C ILE A 16 -6.73 0.76 -16.08
N ARG A 17 -5.44 0.46 -16.19
CA ARG A 17 -4.81 -0.62 -15.41
C ARG A 17 -4.01 -0.05 -14.24
N ALA A 18 -4.08 -0.72 -13.09
CA ALA A 18 -3.20 -0.45 -11.97
C ALA A 18 -2.57 -1.75 -11.44
N VAL A 19 -1.30 -1.67 -11.07
CA VAL A 19 -0.61 -2.68 -10.28
C VAL A 19 -0.27 -2.03 -8.93
N MET A 20 -0.66 -2.66 -7.82
CA MET A 20 -0.47 -2.06 -6.51
C MET A 20 0.13 -3.02 -5.48
N ALA A 21 0.84 -2.46 -4.49
CA ALA A 21 1.17 -3.19 -3.28
C ALA A 21 -0.04 -3.22 -2.33
N LEU A 22 -0.49 -4.42 -1.97
CA LEU A 22 -1.56 -4.64 -0.99
C LEU A 22 -0.97 -5.36 0.23
N SER A 23 -0.66 -4.61 1.27
CA SER A 23 -0.13 -5.20 2.51
C SER A 23 -1.20 -5.83 3.39
N GLY A 24 -2.46 -5.38 3.29
CA GLY A 24 -3.54 -5.72 4.22
C GLY A 24 -3.66 -4.74 5.40
N CYS A 25 -2.85 -3.67 5.39
CA CYS A 25 -3.04 -2.54 6.30
C CYS A 25 -4.17 -1.61 5.83
N MET A 26 -4.52 -0.66 6.68
CA MET A 26 -5.54 0.35 6.43
C MET A 26 -5.28 1.14 5.14
N ASP A 27 -4.05 1.63 4.96
CA ASP A 27 -3.69 2.58 3.90
C ASP A 27 -3.73 1.92 2.51
N SER A 28 -3.15 0.72 2.38
CA SER A 28 -3.19 -0.04 1.13
C SER A 28 -4.59 -0.54 0.78
N THR A 29 -5.42 -0.85 1.78
CA THR A 29 -6.82 -1.23 1.57
C THR A 29 -7.66 -0.03 1.11
N ALA A 30 -7.44 1.15 1.70
CA ALA A 30 -8.06 2.38 1.25
C ALA A 30 -7.73 2.70 -0.21
N LEU A 31 -6.45 2.57 -0.58
CA LEU A 31 -6.01 2.76 -1.96
C LEU A 31 -6.68 1.78 -2.93
N LEU A 32 -6.84 0.51 -2.53
CA LEU A 32 -7.54 -0.48 -3.35
C LEU A 32 -8.99 -0.06 -3.59
N CYS A 33 -9.72 0.35 -2.55
CA CYS A 33 -11.09 0.85 -2.68
C CYS A 33 -11.17 2.06 -3.60
N ARG A 34 -10.23 3.01 -3.48
CA ARG A 34 -10.15 4.18 -4.34
C ARG A 34 -9.93 3.81 -5.80
N LEU A 35 -8.96 2.98 -6.11
CA LEU A 35 -8.68 2.56 -7.48
C LEU A 35 -9.89 1.88 -8.13
N LEU A 36 -10.58 1.01 -7.39
CA LEU A 36 -11.80 0.37 -7.86
C LEU A 36 -12.93 1.40 -8.09
N ALA A 37 -13.11 2.36 -7.18
CA ALA A 37 -14.12 3.43 -7.29
C ALA A 37 -13.83 4.39 -8.45
N ASP A 38 -12.56 4.53 -8.83
CA ASP A 38 -12.09 5.31 -9.97
C ASP A 38 -12.10 4.49 -11.28
N GLY A 39 -12.57 3.24 -11.25
CA GLY A 39 -12.78 2.39 -12.44
C GLY A 39 -11.54 1.67 -12.94
N TYR A 40 -10.47 1.57 -12.14
CA TYR A 40 -9.29 0.79 -12.52
C TYR A 40 -9.56 -0.71 -12.50
N THR A 41 -8.98 -1.42 -13.46
CA THR A 41 -8.76 -2.86 -13.33
C THR A 41 -7.46 -3.07 -12.55
N VAL A 42 -7.55 -3.67 -11.37
CA VAL A 42 -6.46 -3.71 -10.40
C VAL A 42 -5.86 -5.09 -10.28
N SER A 43 -4.52 -5.16 -10.34
CA SER A 43 -3.74 -6.34 -9.96
C SER A 43 -2.95 -6.02 -8.68
N CYS A 44 -3.18 -6.77 -7.62
CA CYS A 44 -2.55 -6.58 -6.31
C CYS A 44 -1.40 -7.56 -6.10
N ILE A 45 -0.31 -7.08 -5.49
CA ILE A 45 0.78 -7.90 -4.97
C ILE A 45 0.90 -7.69 -3.48
N SER A 46 0.81 -8.77 -2.70
CA SER A 46 1.21 -8.82 -1.29
C SER A 46 2.60 -9.44 -1.18
N TYR A 47 3.43 -8.91 -0.29
CA TYR A 47 4.78 -9.39 -0.08
C TYR A 47 4.89 -10.10 1.26
N ASP A 48 5.27 -11.39 1.25
CA ASP A 48 5.80 -12.05 2.43
C ASP A 48 7.31 -11.85 2.45
N TYR A 49 7.80 -10.96 3.35
CA TYR A 49 9.22 -10.69 3.50
C TYR A 49 9.77 -11.13 4.86
N GLY A 50 9.04 -12.04 5.54
CA GLY A 50 9.37 -12.56 6.87
C GLY A 50 9.03 -11.58 7.99
N GLN A 51 8.04 -10.69 7.77
CA GLN A 51 7.55 -9.75 8.77
C GLN A 51 6.85 -10.45 9.93
N LYS A 52 7.01 -9.90 11.15
CA LYS A 52 6.36 -10.44 12.35
C LYS A 52 4.84 -10.40 12.29
N HIS A 53 4.30 -9.40 11.61
CA HIS A 53 2.86 -9.14 11.42
C HIS A 53 2.32 -9.77 10.13
N VAL A 54 2.78 -10.96 9.78
CA VAL A 54 2.38 -11.69 8.55
C VAL A 54 0.86 -11.88 8.40
N ILE A 55 0.09 -11.76 9.49
CA ILE A 55 -1.37 -11.77 9.50
C ILE A 55 -1.99 -10.72 8.55
N GLU A 56 -1.24 -9.67 8.20
CA GLU A 56 -1.68 -8.70 7.19
C GLU A 56 -2.03 -9.36 5.86
N ILE A 57 -1.28 -10.40 5.46
CA ILE A 57 -1.52 -11.12 4.20
C ILE A 57 -2.86 -11.86 4.25
N GLU A 58 -3.20 -12.47 5.38
CA GLU A 58 -4.50 -13.12 5.59
C GLU A 58 -5.64 -12.07 5.54
N ARG A 59 -5.40 -10.89 6.10
CA ARG A 59 -6.34 -9.76 6.05
C ARG A 59 -6.53 -9.23 4.62
N ALA A 60 -5.44 -9.12 3.85
CA ALA A 60 -5.53 -8.76 2.44
C ALA A 60 -6.39 -9.79 1.66
N GLN A 61 -6.17 -11.09 1.86
CA GLN A 61 -6.94 -12.16 1.23
C GLN A 61 -8.42 -12.07 1.60
N ALA A 62 -8.76 -11.88 2.88
CA ALA A 62 -10.14 -11.73 3.33
C ALA A 62 -10.84 -10.53 2.66
N ASN A 63 -10.14 -9.43 2.44
CA ASN A 63 -10.68 -8.29 1.70
C ASN A 63 -10.87 -8.57 0.21
N ILE A 64 -9.94 -9.30 -0.42
CA ILE A 64 -10.10 -9.73 -1.82
C ILE A 64 -11.33 -10.65 -1.98
N GLU A 65 -11.53 -11.60 -1.04
CA GLU A 65 -12.71 -12.47 -1.03
C GLU A 65 -14.01 -11.66 -0.87
N TYR A 66 -14.05 -10.73 0.09
CA TYR A 66 -15.18 -9.83 0.31
C TYR A 66 -15.50 -8.98 -0.93
N LEU A 67 -14.48 -8.43 -1.62
CA LEU A 67 -14.67 -7.68 -2.85
C LEU A 67 -15.24 -8.57 -3.97
N ALA A 68 -14.75 -9.78 -4.11
CA ALA A 68 -15.26 -10.75 -5.11
C ALA A 68 -16.73 -11.11 -4.86
N GLU A 69 -17.14 -11.30 -3.60
CA GLU A 69 -18.55 -11.51 -3.21
C GLU A 69 -19.44 -10.32 -3.58
N ASN A 70 -18.86 -9.12 -3.68
CA ASN A 70 -19.56 -7.89 -4.11
C ASN A 70 -19.39 -7.59 -5.61
N ASN A 71 -18.98 -8.56 -6.43
CA ASN A 71 -18.74 -8.44 -7.88
C ASN A 71 -17.62 -7.47 -8.26
N LEU A 72 -16.68 -7.23 -7.37
CA LEU A 72 -15.49 -6.43 -7.58
C LEU A 72 -14.27 -7.36 -7.68
N ALA A 73 -14.04 -7.92 -8.86
CA ALA A 73 -12.95 -8.87 -9.07
C ALA A 73 -11.60 -8.16 -9.09
N VAL A 74 -10.66 -8.65 -8.27
CA VAL A 74 -9.28 -8.15 -8.17
C VAL A 74 -8.33 -9.33 -8.31
N GLU A 75 -7.34 -9.21 -9.19
CA GLU A 75 -6.26 -10.18 -9.25
C GLU A 75 -5.34 -9.97 -8.05
N HIS A 76 -5.04 -11.04 -7.30
CA HIS A 76 -4.15 -10.97 -6.14
C HIS A 76 -3.08 -12.04 -6.19
N ARG A 77 -1.83 -11.61 -6.00
CA ARG A 77 -0.65 -12.49 -5.93
C ARG A 77 0.10 -12.26 -4.62
N ILE A 78 0.60 -13.35 -4.04
CA ILE A 78 1.52 -13.28 -2.90
C ILE A 78 2.91 -13.64 -3.41
N VAL A 79 3.88 -12.78 -3.12
CA VAL A 79 5.28 -12.96 -3.51
C VAL A 79 6.12 -13.18 -2.26
N ASP A 80 6.76 -14.34 -2.15
CA ASP A 80 7.68 -14.66 -1.05
C ASP A 80 9.05 -14.03 -1.31
N LEU A 81 9.42 -13.08 -0.46
CA LEU A 81 10.71 -12.41 -0.40
C LEU A 81 11.47 -12.73 0.90
N SER A 82 10.96 -13.65 1.72
CA SER A 82 11.50 -13.94 3.07
C SER A 82 12.97 -14.34 3.03
N GLY A 83 13.37 -15.12 2.03
CA GLY A 83 14.76 -15.53 1.82
C GLY A 83 15.69 -14.38 1.48
N VAL A 84 15.23 -13.41 0.67
CA VAL A 84 16.03 -12.25 0.28
C VAL A 84 16.07 -11.20 1.40
N MET A 85 14.91 -10.84 1.93
CA MET A 85 14.82 -9.77 2.91
C MET A 85 15.20 -10.23 4.33
N GLY A 86 15.29 -11.53 4.56
CA GLY A 86 15.81 -12.12 5.79
C GLY A 86 17.29 -11.80 6.09
N ILE A 87 18.07 -11.35 5.08
CA ILE A 87 19.45 -10.87 5.30
C ILE A 87 19.50 -9.46 5.90
N PHE A 88 18.40 -8.68 5.83
CA PHE A 88 18.35 -7.32 6.33
C PHE A 88 18.09 -7.26 7.84
N ASN A 89 18.56 -6.19 8.47
CA ASN A 89 18.46 -6.01 9.90
C ASN A 89 17.32 -5.02 10.21
N SER A 90 16.24 -5.51 10.81
CA SER A 90 15.08 -4.68 11.18
C SER A 90 14.29 -5.35 12.32
N ALA A 91 13.73 -4.56 13.22
CA ALA A 91 12.82 -5.02 14.26
C ALA A 91 11.56 -5.69 13.70
N LEU A 92 11.18 -5.38 12.46
CA LEU A 92 10.01 -5.99 11.81
C LEU A 92 10.26 -7.41 11.31
N THR A 93 11.52 -7.81 11.05
CA THR A 93 11.88 -9.11 10.45
C THR A 93 12.70 -10.01 11.38
N LYS A 94 13.47 -9.44 12.31
CA LYS A 94 14.32 -10.19 13.25
C LYS A 94 13.57 -10.52 14.54
N LYS A 95 13.51 -11.80 14.91
CA LYS A 95 12.78 -12.28 16.09
C LYS A 95 13.40 -11.81 17.41
N ASP A 96 14.70 -11.58 17.43
CA ASP A 96 15.51 -11.17 18.58
C ASP A 96 15.57 -9.66 18.79
N ILE A 97 14.99 -8.86 17.90
CA ILE A 97 14.89 -7.39 18.03
C ILE A 97 13.45 -7.05 18.42
N GLU A 98 13.25 -6.41 19.55
CA GLU A 98 11.92 -5.95 19.98
C GLU A 98 11.43 -4.80 19.11
N ILE A 99 10.11 -4.77 18.86
CA ILE A 99 9.47 -3.65 18.17
C ILE A 99 9.30 -2.52 19.18
N PRO A 100 9.85 -1.31 18.90
CA PRO A 100 9.72 -0.19 19.83
C PRO A 100 8.27 0.25 19.96
N GLU A 101 7.88 0.66 21.17
CA GLU A 101 6.60 1.31 21.46
C GLU A 101 6.77 2.84 21.43
N GLY A 102 5.72 3.59 21.15
CA GLY A 102 5.71 5.04 21.14
C GLY A 102 5.31 5.67 19.81
N HIS A 103 5.48 6.98 19.68
CA HIS A 103 5.13 7.73 18.48
C HIS A 103 6.15 7.54 17.37
N TYR A 104 5.71 7.60 16.10
CA TYR A 104 6.55 7.48 14.91
C TYR A 104 7.68 8.53 14.80
N GLU A 105 7.55 9.68 15.47
CA GLU A 105 8.58 10.73 15.43
C GLU A 105 9.81 10.42 16.30
N GLU A 106 9.76 9.37 17.11
CA GLU A 106 10.85 9.03 18.02
C GLU A 106 11.96 8.25 17.28
N GLU A 107 13.21 8.60 17.58
CA GLU A 107 14.38 8.03 16.89
C GLU A 107 14.48 6.51 17.01
N GLN A 108 13.98 5.94 18.12
CA GLN A 108 13.90 4.49 18.33
C GLN A 108 13.10 3.78 17.25
N MET A 109 12.12 4.45 16.62
CA MET A 109 11.30 3.88 15.55
C MET A 109 12.11 3.57 14.29
N LYS A 110 13.30 4.14 14.12
CA LYS A 110 14.20 3.76 13.03
C LYS A 110 14.59 2.27 13.04
N ALA A 111 14.48 1.59 14.19
CA ALA A 111 14.70 0.15 14.27
C ALA A 111 13.67 -0.65 13.44
N THR A 112 12.51 -0.09 13.13
CA THR A 112 11.48 -0.71 12.28
C THR A 112 11.76 -0.56 10.78
N VAL A 113 12.70 0.28 10.38
CA VAL A 113 13.06 0.46 8.97
C VAL A 113 13.63 -0.85 8.44
N VAL A 114 13.02 -1.39 7.40
CA VAL A 114 13.58 -2.49 6.61
C VAL A 114 14.35 -1.86 5.45
N PRO A 115 15.69 -2.01 5.41
CA PRO A 115 16.51 -1.32 4.42
C PRO A 115 16.03 -1.58 2.99
N ASN A 116 15.87 -0.51 2.22
CA ASN A 116 15.52 -0.54 0.78
C ASN A 116 14.19 -1.23 0.44
N ARG A 117 13.28 -1.37 1.41
CA ARG A 117 12.02 -2.13 1.26
C ARG A 117 11.18 -1.64 0.10
N TYR A 118 10.87 -0.35 0.07
CA TYR A 118 10.00 0.20 -0.98
C TYR A 118 10.66 0.26 -2.35
N ALA A 119 12.00 0.35 -2.44
CA ALA A 119 12.68 0.21 -3.73
C ALA A 119 12.53 -1.20 -4.30
N ILE A 120 12.69 -2.24 -3.45
CA ILE A 120 12.51 -3.65 -3.85
C ILE A 120 11.07 -3.90 -4.28
N PHE A 121 10.10 -3.50 -3.48
CA PHE A 121 8.68 -3.67 -3.79
C PHE A 121 8.30 -2.93 -5.09
N SER A 122 8.73 -1.68 -5.23
CA SER A 122 8.48 -0.87 -6.42
C SER A 122 9.13 -1.47 -7.67
N SER A 123 10.32 -2.08 -7.54
CA SER A 123 10.99 -2.75 -8.66
C SER A 123 10.17 -3.93 -9.20
N ILE A 124 9.59 -4.72 -8.29
CA ILE A 124 8.74 -5.87 -8.66
C ILE A 124 7.43 -5.37 -9.29
N LEU A 125 6.77 -4.38 -8.65
CA LEU A 125 5.54 -3.77 -9.19
C LEU A 125 5.78 -3.19 -10.58
N TYR A 126 6.89 -2.47 -10.76
CA TYR A 126 7.24 -1.83 -12.03
C TYR A 126 7.47 -2.88 -13.13
N GLY A 127 8.26 -3.92 -12.86
CA GLY A 127 8.50 -5.00 -13.80
C GLY A 127 7.21 -5.75 -14.19
N TYR A 128 6.32 -5.99 -13.22
CA TYR A 128 5.03 -6.61 -13.49
C TYR A 128 4.11 -5.67 -14.28
N GLY A 129 4.03 -4.39 -13.90
CA GLY A 129 3.27 -3.39 -14.64
C GLY A 129 3.75 -3.23 -16.09
N LEU A 130 5.07 -3.22 -16.32
CA LEU A 130 5.66 -3.14 -17.65
C LEU A 130 5.32 -4.37 -18.49
N SER A 131 5.26 -5.55 -17.87
CA SER A 131 4.84 -6.79 -18.54
C SER A 131 3.38 -6.71 -19.00
N ILE A 132 2.48 -6.21 -18.13
CA ILE A 132 1.07 -5.98 -18.49
C ILE A 132 0.96 -4.94 -19.60
N ALA A 133 1.64 -3.80 -19.45
CA ALA A 133 1.61 -2.72 -20.44
C ALA A 133 2.02 -3.20 -21.84
N THR A 134 3.03 -4.06 -21.90
CA THR A 134 3.52 -4.64 -23.15
C THR A 134 2.55 -5.67 -23.73
N GLN A 135 1.97 -6.53 -22.89
CA GLN A 135 1.08 -7.61 -23.34
C GLN A 135 -0.29 -7.11 -23.78
N GLU A 136 -0.82 -6.10 -23.10
CA GLU A 136 -2.17 -5.56 -23.32
C GLU A 136 -2.18 -4.28 -24.16
N ASP A 137 -1.00 -3.77 -24.54
CA ASP A 137 -0.82 -2.50 -25.27
C ASP A 137 -1.52 -1.32 -24.58
N THR A 138 -1.34 -1.19 -23.27
CA THR A 138 -2.02 -0.21 -22.41
C THR A 138 -1.07 0.52 -21.46
N ASP A 139 -1.50 1.65 -20.94
CA ASP A 139 -0.78 2.33 -19.85
C ASP A 139 -1.11 1.68 -18.51
N VAL A 140 -0.14 1.65 -17.59
CA VAL A 140 -0.29 1.05 -16.27
C VAL A 140 0.19 1.99 -15.18
N SER A 141 -0.63 2.18 -14.16
CA SER A 141 -0.29 2.92 -12.94
C SER A 141 0.29 1.98 -11.89
N ILE A 142 1.45 2.33 -11.33
CA ILE A 142 2.03 1.64 -10.16
C ILE A 142 1.59 2.40 -8.91
N ALA A 143 0.76 1.76 -8.08
CA ALA A 143 0.12 2.43 -6.96
C ALA A 143 0.62 1.91 -5.59
N LEU A 144 0.94 2.84 -4.69
CA LEU A 144 1.33 2.56 -3.31
C LEU A 144 0.62 3.51 -2.35
N GLY A 145 0.20 2.99 -1.20
CA GLY A 145 -0.50 3.74 -0.14
C GLY A 145 0.45 4.46 0.81
N VAL A 146 1.51 5.08 0.31
CA VAL A 146 2.47 5.88 1.10
C VAL A 146 1.90 7.26 1.41
N HIS A 147 2.20 7.79 2.59
CA HIS A 147 1.63 9.05 3.07
C HIS A 147 2.64 9.88 3.90
N SER A 148 2.32 11.15 4.14
CA SER A 148 3.22 12.10 4.80
C SER A 148 3.56 11.75 6.25
N GLY A 149 2.67 11.08 6.98
CA GLY A 149 2.90 10.65 8.36
C GLY A 149 4.14 9.76 8.53
N ASP A 150 4.50 9.02 7.48
CA ASP A 150 5.66 8.13 7.48
C ASP A 150 6.99 8.82 7.13
N HIS A 151 6.97 10.06 6.60
CA HIS A 151 8.14 10.75 6.04
C HIS A 151 9.27 10.99 7.03
N ALA A 152 8.96 11.14 8.32
CA ALA A 152 9.94 11.39 9.36
C ALA A 152 10.87 10.18 9.57
N ILE A 153 10.31 8.97 9.58
CA ILE A 153 11.01 7.72 9.91
C ILE A 153 11.42 6.94 8.66
N TYR A 154 10.58 6.95 7.62
CA TYR A 154 10.79 6.16 6.41
C TYR A 154 11.15 7.07 5.22
N PRO A 155 12.46 7.27 4.93
CA PRO A 155 12.88 8.10 3.80
C PRO A 155 12.36 7.63 2.45
N ASP A 156 12.07 6.32 2.33
CA ASP A 156 11.51 5.68 1.14
C ASP A 156 9.99 5.82 1.01
N CYS A 157 9.35 6.66 1.88
CA CYS A 157 7.97 7.12 1.71
C CYS A 157 7.87 8.56 1.15
N ARG A 158 8.99 9.25 0.92
CA ARG A 158 9.03 10.66 0.52
C ARG A 158 8.83 10.87 -0.98
N PRO A 159 8.26 12.02 -1.40
CA PRO A 159 8.04 12.33 -2.83
C PRO A 159 9.31 12.27 -3.67
N GLU A 160 10.44 12.81 -3.16
CA GLU A 160 11.72 12.84 -3.88
C GLU A 160 12.28 11.44 -4.14
N PHE A 161 11.98 10.48 -3.26
CA PHE A 161 12.38 9.09 -3.45
C PHE A 161 11.67 8.49 -4.67
N TYR A 162 10.35 8.64 -4.77
CA TYR A 162 9.58 8.10 -5.90
C TYR A 162 9.87 8.83 -7.22
N GLN A 163 10.14 10.14 -7.17
CA GLN A 163 10.60 10.87 -8.34
C GLN A 163 11.91 10.28 -8.88
N SER A 164 12.91 10.12 -8.02
CA SER A 164 14.23 9.59 -8.40
C SER A 164 14.15 8.13 -8.84
N LEU A 165 13.32 7.33 -8.17
CA LEU A 165 13.10 5.93 -8.52
C LEU A 165 12.43 5.79 -9.87
N GLY A 166 11.40 6.60 -10.17
CA GLY A 166 10.71 6.63 -11.45
C GLY A 166 11.64 7.05 -12.59
N GLU A 167 12.49 8.05 -12.38
CA GLU A 167 13.51 8.46 -13.35
C GLU A 167 14.51 7.33 -13.63
N SER A 168 14.97 6.64 -12.58
CA SER A 168 15.89 5.50 -12.72
C SER A 168 15.26 4.35 -13.52
N PHE A 169 14.00 4.01 -13.23
CA PHE A 169 13.29 2.97 -13.97
C PHE A 169 13.04 3.36 -15.42
N ALA A 170 12.72 4.63 -15.68
CA ALA A 170 12.51 5.15 -17.03
C ALA A 170 13.78 5.06 -17.90
N ILE A 171 14.94 5.29 -17.30
CA ILE A 171 16.23 5.15 -17.99
C ILE A 171 16.60 3.67 -18.23
N GLY A 172 16.22 2.80 -17.28
CA GLY A 172 16.65 1.40 -17.25
C GLY A 172 15.76 0.43 -18.07
N ASN A 173 14.61 0.89 -18.60
CA ASN A 173 13.64 -0.01 -19.25
C ASN A 173 13.06 0.56 -20.55
N TRP A 174 12.94 -0.29 -21.57
CA TRP A 174 12.16 0.00 -22.76
C TRP A 174 10.67 -0.03 -22.46
N GLY A 175 9.86 0.87 -23.05
CA GLY A 175 8.41 0.93 -22.81
C GLY A 175 8.01 1.64 -21.51
N SER A 176 8.96 2.26 -20.83
CA SER A 176 8.76 2.99 -19.56
C SER A 176 7.81 4.18 -19.67
N GLU A 177 7.60 4.71 -20.87
CA GLU A 177 6.64 5.78 -21.15
C GLU A 177 5.19 5.41 -20.84
N ARG A 178 4.90 4.10 -20.76
CA ARG A 178 3.57 3.54 -20.43
C ARG A 178 3.36 3.35 -18.92
N ILE A 179 4.39 3.57 -18.11
CA ILE A 179 4.32 3.35 -16.67
C ILE A 179 4.40 4.67 -15.93
N SER A 180 3.50 4.85 -14.97
CA SER A 180 3.54 6.00 -14.05
C SER A 180 3.34 5.55 -12.61
N PHE A 181 3.94 6.28 -11.65
CA PHE A 181 3.58 6.13 -10.24
C PHE A 181 2.29 6.89 -9.93
N HIS A 182 1.38 6.23 -9.22
CA HIS A 182 0.15 6.79 -8.68
C HIS A 182 0.18 6.71 -7.15
N LEU A 183 0.42 7.85 -6.49
CA LEU A 183 0.66 7.96 -5.05
C LEU A 183 -0.30 9.00 -4.46
N PRO A 184 -1.62 8.73 -4.43
CA PRO A 184 -2.62 9.75 -4.14
C PRO A 184 -2.57 10.29 -2.70
N TYR A 185 -1.91 9.56 -1.80
CA TYR A 185 -1.81 9.92 -0.38
C TYR A 185 -0.45 10.48 0.02
N ILE A 186 0.46 10.68 -0.94
CA ILE A 186 1.87 11.04 -0.66
C ILE A 186 2.01 12.28 0.24
N ASP A 187 1.13 13.27 0.08
CA ASP A 187 1.07 14.50 0.88
C ASP A 187 -0.07 14.50 1.92
N GLY A 188 -0.81 13.38 2.02
CA GLY A 188 -1.93 13.22 2.94
C GLY A 188 -1.56 12.61 4.27
N ASP A 189 -2.54 12.46 5.14
CA ASP A 189 -2.47 11.78 6.44
C ASP A 189 -3.50 10.65 6.54
N LYS A 190 -3.50 9.92 7.64
CA LYS A 190 -4.42 8.79 7.84
C LYS A 190 -5.89 9.21 7.92
N GLU A 191 -6.19 10.44 8.36
CA GLU A 191 -7.56 10.98 8.35
C GLU A 191 -8.05 11.18 6.91
N THR A 192 -7.21 11.79 6.06
CA THR A 192 -7.49 11.97 4.63
C THR A 192 -7.71 10.63 3.93
N ILE A 193 -6.86 9.64 4.21
CA ILE A 193 -6.97 8.27 3.68
C ILE A 193 -8.31 7.63 4.04
N LEU A 194 -8.73 7.71 5.31
CA LEU A 194 -10.01 7.12 5.75
C LEU A 194 -11.23 7.84 5.20
N LYS A 195 -11.19 9.17 5.04
CA LYS A 195 -12.28 9.93 4.39
C LYS A 195 -12.45 9.50 2.94
N ASP A 196 -11.35 9.40 2.21
CA ASP A 196 -11.34 8.94 0.82
C ASP A 196 -11.83 7.48 0.71
N ALA A 197 -11.41 6.62 1.64
CA ALA A 197 -11.88 5.24 1.70
C ALA A 197 -13.38 5.14 1.96
N LEU A 198 -13.93 5.96 2.86
CA LEU A 198 -15.38 5.99 3.14
C LEU A 198 -16.16 6.41 1.90
N GLU A 199 -15.70 7.46 1.19
CA GLU A 199 -16.29 7.90 -0.06
C GLU A 199 -16.22 6.82 -1.14
N SER A 200 -15.06 6.15 -1.27
CA SER A 200 -14.83 5.08 -2.24
C SER A 200 -15.74 3.87 -1.95
N CYS A 201 -15.85 3.43 -0.68
CA CYS A 201 -16.77 2.35 -0.29
C CYS A 201 -18.22 2.69 -0.62
N ASN A 202 -18.64 3.95 -0.40
CA ASN A 202 -19.99 4.40 -0.76
C ASN A 202 -20.22 4.34 -2.29
N LYS A 203 -19.25 4.78 -3.10
CA LYS A 203 -19.33 4.69 -4.57
C LYS A 203 -19.43 3.25 -5.06
N LEU A 204 -18.70 2.33 -4.42
CA LEU A 204 -18.68 0.91 -4.73
C LEU A 204 -19.89 0.14 -4.17
N ASN A 205 -20.69 0.77 -3.31
CA ASN A 205 -21.79 0.15 -2.56
C ASN A 205 -21.34 -1.07 -1.73
N ILE A 206 -20.17 -0.94 -1.03
CA ILE A 206 -19.63 -1.93 -0.11
C ILE A 206 -19.59 -1.39 1.31
N ASP A 207 -19.62 -2.29 2.31
CA ASP A 207 -19.62 -1.90 3.71
C ASP A 207 -18.22 -1.55 4.21
N PHE A 208 -18.02 -0.28 4.54
CA PHE A 208 -16.76 0.27 5.06
C PHE A 208 -16.29 -0.48 6.32
N ASP A 209 -17.20 -0.73 7.28
CA ASP A 209 -16.83 -1.35 8.56
C ASP A 209 -16.38 -2.80 8.37
N THR A 210 -16.96 -3.53 7.42
CA THR A 210 -16.54 -4.88 7.08
C THR A 210 -15.14 -4.90 6.49
N ILE A 211 -14.87 -4.05 5.51
CA ILE A 211 -13.57 -4.05 4.81
C ILE A 211 -12.43 -3.58 5.74
N PHE A 212 -12.69 -2.58 6.59
CA PHE A 212 -11.67 -2.06 7.51
C PHE A 212 -11.48 -2.91 8.77
N ARG A 213 -12.47 -3.73 9.17
CA ARG A 213 -12.29 -4.78 10.19
C ARG A 213 -11.30 -5.85 9.74
N ASN A 214 -11.24 -6.12 8.45
CA ASN A 214 -10.29 -7.06 7.86
C ASN A 214 -8.89 -6.44 7.63
N THR A 215 -8.57 -5.28 8.21
CA THR A 215 -7.22 -4.70 8.08
C THR A 215 -6.43 -4.83 9.37
N ASN A 216 -5.12 -5.02 9.26
CA ASN A 216 -4.19 -4.92 10.37
C ASN A 216 -3.18 -3.81 10.11
N THR A 217 -2.96 -2.94 11.09
CA THR A 217 -1.95 -1.86 11.02
C THR A 217 -0.91 -2.03 12.14
N SER A 218 -1.20 -2.91 13.12
CA SER A 218 -0.30 -3.16 14.24
C SER A 218 0.94 -3.94 13.81
N TYR A 219 2.10 -3.46 14.22
CA TYR A 219 3.36 -4.19 14.03
C TYR A 219 3.54 -5.36 15.00
N ASN A 220 2.78 -5.36 16.12
CA ASN A 220 2.82 -6.41 17.15
C ASN A 220 1.39 -6.86 17.52
N PRO A 221 0.62 -7.42 16.58
CA PRO A 221 -0.71 -7.93 16.86
C PRO A 221 -0.62 -9.19 17.75
N ASP A 222 -1.70 -9.47 18.50
CA ASP A 222 -1.82 -10.74 19.20
C ASP A 222 -2.08 -11.90 18.21
N LYS A 223 -2.21 -13.12 18.72
CA LYS A 223 -2.42 -14.32 17.90
C LYS A 223 -3.71 -14.32 17.10
N GLU A 224 -4.69 -13.55 17.54
CA GLU A 224 -5.97 -13.34 16.87
C GLU A 224 -5.94 -12.13 15.92
N GLY A 225 -4.78 -11.46 15.81
CA GLY A 225 -4.58 -10.30 14.95
C GLY A 225 -5.18 -9.01 15.50
N ARG A 226 -5.40 -8.94 16.82
CA ARG A 226 -5.89 -7.71 17.45
C ARG A 226 -4.70 -6.81 17.77
N SER A 227 -4.90 -5.52 17.53
CA SER A 227 -3.94 -4.47 17.83
C SER A 227 -3.72 -4.32 19.34
N SER A 228 -2.47 -4.09 19.77
CA SER A 228 -2.16 -3.76 21.17
C SER A 228 -2.67 -2.37 21.58
N GLY A 229 -2.85 -1.47 20.61
CA GLY A 229 -3.18 -0.06 20.85
C GLY A 229 -1.99 0.79 21.31
N THR A 230 -0.77 0.24 21.37
CA THR A 230 0.40 0.91 21.97
C THR A 230 1.49 1.27 20.97
N SER A 231 1.50 0.65 19.78
CA SER A 231 2.45 1.03 18.73
C SER A 231 2.05 2.36 18.09
N GLY A 232 3.01 3.10 17.52
CA GLY A 232 2.73 4.34 16.81
C GLY A 232 1.68 4.16 15.70
N ALA A 233 1.76 3.06 14.95
CA ALA A 233 0.78 2.70 13.93
C ALA A 233 -0.64 2.49 14.49
N ASP A 234 -0.75 1.87 15.68
CA ASP A 234 -2.02 1.67 16.36
C ASP A 234 -2.65 2.98 16.78
N VAL A 235 -1.85 3.85 17.41
CA VAL A 235 -2.30 5.16 17.90
C VAL A 235 -2.80 6.01 16.74
N GLU A 236 -2.03 6.12 15.67
CA GLU A 236 -2.45 6.88 14.47
C GLU A 236 -3.73 6.33 13.84
N ARG A 237 -3.87 5.00 13.77
CA ARG A 237 -5.09 4.37 13.29
C ARG A 237 -6.30 4.76 14.15
N ILE A 238 -6.19 4.66 15.48
CA ILE A 238 -7.28 5.01 16.40
C ILE A 238 -7.67 6.48 16.25
N LEU A 239 -6.68 7.38 16.20
CA LEU A 239 -6.93 8.81 16.02
C LEU A 239 -7.63 9.12 14.68
N ALA A 240 -7.22 8.46 13.61
CA ALA A 240 -7.83 8.64 12.29
C ALA A 240 -9.29 8.16 12.24
N PHE A 241 -9.60 6.99 12.84
CA PHE A 241 -10.98 6.53 12.96
C PHE A 241 -11.84 7.46 13.82
N HIS A 242 -11.29 7.94 14.95
CA HIS A 242 -11.98 8.91 15.80
C HIS A 242 -12.28 10.22 15.05
N ALA A 243 -11.34 10.70 14.23
CA ALA A 243 -11.50 11.94 13.44
C ALA A 243 -12.64 11.86 12.41
N ILE A 244 -12.94 10.65 11.90
CA ILE A 244 -14.08 10.43 10.97
C ILE A 244 -15.37 10.00 11.70
N GLY A 245 -15.38 10.00 13.04
CA GLY A 245 -16.55 9.65 13.85
C GLY A 245 -16.84 8.15 13.97
N ARG A 246 -15.80 7.31 13.91
CA ARG A 246 -15.85 5.85 13.95
C ARG A 246 -15.06 5.27 15.11
#